data_4689f5dd0f46444b2e1dd65a373c6dd3
#
_entry.id   4689f5dd0f46444b2e1dd65a373c6dd3
#
_cell.length_a   1.000
_cell.length_b   1.000
_cell.length_c   1.000
_cell.angle_alpha   90.00
_cell.angle_beta   90.00
_cell.angle_gamma   90.00
#
_symmetry.space_group_name_H-M   'P 1'
#
loop_
_entity.id
_entity.type
_entity.pdbx_description
1 polymer ?
#
loop_
_entity_poly.entity_id
_entity_poly.type
_entity_poly.pdbx_seq_one_letter_code
_entity_poly.pdbx_strand_id
1 'polypeptide(L)'
;MRSIDDLQLLIAFFEARLGQMYGFRWKDWADYKTGKTALQVAFDDQSIGYGDGVRAAFQLTKTYRSGAHSYRRPITKPVAGTVRVGVEQDELREGVEYEIDASTGIVTFAHPPDPEMEIFAGFEFDVPVRFDTDRILISVESFQAGQVPDVPVIEVRV
;
A
#
# COMPACT_ATOMS: atom_id res chain seq x y z
N MET A 1 -5.32 1.41 -21.51
CA MET A 1 -6.57 2.01 -22.01
C MET A 1 -6.63 1.72 -23.50
N ARG A 2 -7.59 0.93 -23.95
CA ARG A 2 -7.61 0.39 -25.32
C ARG A 2 -8.95 0.60 -26.03
N SER A 3 -10.00 1.02 -25.31
CA SER A 3 -11.34 1.19 -25.87
C SER A 3 -12.00 2.47 -25.35
N ILE A 4 -13.06 2.92 -26.05
CA ILE A 4 -13.91 4.03 -25.59
C ILE A 4 -14.56 3.69 -24.23
N ASP A 5 -14.86 2.41 -24.00
CA ASP A 5 -15.41 1.96 -22.73
C ASP A 5 -14.44 2.18 -21.57
N ASP A 6 -13.13 1.95 -21.77
CA ASP A 6 -12.10 2.25 -20.76
C ASP A 6 -12.06 3.75 -20.44
N LEU A 7 -12.25 4.60 -21.47
CA LEU A 7 -12.31 6.05 -21.28
C LEU A 7 -13.54 6.47 -20.48
N GLN A 8 -14.70 5.88 -20.76
CA GLN A 8 -15.93 6.15 -20.03
C GLN A 8 -15.82 5.69 -18.57
N LEU A 9 -15.19 4.54 -18.31
CA LEU A 9 -14.90 4.06 -16.95
C LEU A 9 -13.97 5.01 -16.19
N LEU A 10 -12.95 5.56 -16.85
CA LEU A 10 -12.06 6.55 -16.23
C LEU A 10 -12.81 7.83 -15.87
N ILE A 11 -13.64 8.35 -16.79
CA ILE A 11 -14.46 9.55 -16.55
C ILE A 11 -15.42 9.29 -15.38
N ALA A 12 -16.14 8.16 -15.40
CA ALA A 12 -17.06 7.80 -14.32
C ALA A 12 -16.36 7.68 -12.97
N PHE A 13 -15.14 7.10 -12.94
CA PHE A 13 -14.34 7.00 -11.75
C PHE A 13 -13.91 8.38 -11.23
N PHE A 14 -13.49 9.27 -12.12
CA PHE A 14 -13.09 10.64 -11.78
C PHE A 14 -14.26 11.44 -11.20
N GLU A 15 -15.41 11.43 -11.89
CA GLU A 15 -16.61 12.14 -11.45
C GLU A 15 -17.11 11.62 -10.10
N ALA A 16 -17.07 10.29 -9.87
CA ALA A 16 -17.44 9.68 -8.60
C ALA A 16 -16.49 10.06 -7.44
N ARG A 17 -15.29 10.54 -7.72
CA ARG A 17 -14.32 11.06 -6.73
C ARG A 17 -14.41 12.57 -6.55
N LEU A 18 -15.29 13.25 -7.32
CA LEU A 18 -15.44 14.71 -7.31
C LEU A 18 -14.09 15.42 -7.50
N GLY A 19 -13.32 15.00 -8.51
CA GLY A 19 -11.99 15.51 -8.77
C GLY A 19 -11.05 15.32 -7.56
N GLN A 20 -10.55 16.39 -6.99
CA GLN A 20 -9.59 16.37 -5.87
C GLN A 20 -10.20 15.99 -4.51
N MET A 21 -11.52 15.82 -4.39
CA MET A 21 -12.19 15.76 -3.09
C MET A 21 -11.99 14.44 -2.36
N TYR A 22 -12.09 13.29 -3.07
CA TYR A 22 -12.01 11.97 -2.46
C TYR A 22 -10.76 11.21 -2.87
N GLY A 23 -10.07 10.65 -1.86
CA GLY A 23 -8.93 9.77 -2.06
C GLY A 23 -9.36 8.37 -2.49
N PHE A 24 -8.41 7.65 -3.09
CA PHE A 24 -8.56 6.27 -3.48
C PHE A 24 -7.22 5.51 -3.35
N ARG A 25 -7.28 4.19 -3.44
CA ARG A 25 -6.10 3.33 -3.42
C ARG A 25 -5.52 3.22 -4.82
N TRP A 26 -4.22 3.46 -4.93
CA TRP A 26 -3.47 3.38 -6.18
C TRP A 26 -2.36 2.34 -6.07
N LYS A 27 -2.35 1.35 -6.95
CA LYS A 27 -1.25 0.41 -7.03
C LYS A 27 -0.12 0.98 -7.90
N ASP A 28 0.97 1.34 -7.25
CA ASP A 28 2.20 1.73 -7.95
C ASP A 28 2.97 0.48 -8.36
N TRP A 29 2.87 0.08 -9.62
CA TRP A 29 3.53 -1.12 -10.12
C TRP A 29 5.06 -1.08 -10.05
N ALA A 30 5.66 0.09 -9.88
CA ALA A 30 7.10 0.23 -9.64
C ALA A 30 7.48 -0.04 -8.18
N ASP A 31 6.54 0.17 -7.24
CA ASP A 31 6.79 0.04 -5.80
C ASP A 31 5.52 -0.37 -5.01
N TYR A 32 5.03 -1.58 -5.24
CA TYR A 32 3.76 -2.07 -4.66
C TYR A 32 3.91 -3.16 -3.62
N LYS A 33 5.13 -3.62 -3.31
CA LYS A 33 5.35 -4.70 -2.33
C LYS A 33 6.68 -4.56 -1.59
N THR A 34 6.81 -5.31 -0.50
CA THR A 34 8.07 -5.54 0.20
C THR A 34 8.95 -6.55 -0.56
N GLY A 35 10.22 -6.61 -0.20
CA GLY A 35 11.15 -7.51 -0.85
C GLY A 35 11.47 -7.16 -2.31
N LYS A 36 12.08 -8.09 -3.03
CA LYS A 36 12.45 -7.90 -4.43
C LYS A 36 11.25 -8.14 -5.36
N THR A 37 11.10 -7.32 -6.40
CA THR A 37 9.96 -7.40 -7.34
C THR A 37 9.80 -8.77 -8.00
N ALA A 38 10.89 -9.50 -8.25
CA ALA A 38 10.87 -10.82 -8.87
C ALA A 38 10.49 -11.96 -7.92
N LEU A 39 10.46 -11.72 -6.59
CA LEU A 39 10.19 -12.74 -5.58
C LEU A 39 8.78 -12.58 -5.01
N GLN A 40 8.26 -13.66 -4.45
CA GLN A 40 7.02 -13.60 -3.67
C GLN A 40 7.30 -12.84 -2.35
N VAL A 41 6.24 -12.28 -1.78
CA VAL A 41 6.27 -11.67 -0.45
C VAL A 41 6.65 -12.73 0.58
N ALA A 42 7.62 -12.42 1.43
CA ALA A 42 8.05 -13.25 2.56
C ALA A 42 7.78 -12.54 3.89
N PHE A 43 7.48 -13.28 4.94
CA PHE A 43 7.15 -12.69 6.25
C PHE A 43 8.31 -11.88 6.85
N ASP A 44 9.55 -12.19 6.46
CA ASP A 44 10.78 -11.56 6.92
C ASP A 44 11.33 -10.43 6.01
N ASP A 45 10.51 -9.95 5.07
CA ASP A 45 10.93 -8.90 4.13
C ASP A 45 11.31 -7.57 4.81
N GLN A 46 10.60 -7.18 5.88
CA GLN A 46 10.79 -5.91 6.59
C GLN A 46 10.71 -6.10 8.10
N SER A 47 11.67 -5.56 8.84
CA SER A 47 11.54 -5.40 10.29
C SER A 47 10.57 -4.25 10.60
N ILE A 48 9.52 -4.53 11.34
CA ILE A 48 8.51 -3.53 11.72
C ILE A 48 8.61 -3.08 13.18
N GLY A 49 9.46 -3.72 13.97
CA GLY A 49 9.72 -3.33 15.36
C GLY A 49 10.23 -4.46 16.22
N TYR A 50 10.22 -4.22 17.52
CA TYR A 50 10.61 -5.18 18.54
C TYR A 50 9.51 -5.28 19.59
N GLY A 51 9.29 -6.47 20.10
CA GLY A 51 8.42 -6.73 21.24
C GLY A 51 8.93 -6.04 22.51
N ASP A 52 8.02 -5.74 23.42
CA ASP A 52 8.31 -5.22 24.75
C ASP A 52 7.50 -5.95 25.86
N GLY A 53 6.78 -7.01 25.47
CA GLY A 53 5.91 -7.79 26.36
C GLY A 53 4.59 -7.11 26.73
N VAL A 54 4.33 -5.88 26.23
CA VAL A 54 3.15 -5.09 26.58
C VAL A 54 2.38 -4.63 25.35
N ARG A 55 3.10 -4.09 24.36
CA ARG A 55 2.50 -3.57 23.13
C ARG A 55 2.10 -4.69 22.18
N ALA A 56 0.83 -4.70 21.79
CA ALA A 56 0.30 -5.67 20.83
C ALA A 56 0.12 -5.10 19.42
N ALA A 57 0.12 -3.76 19.24
CA ALA A 57 -0.17 -3.11 17.97
C ALA A 57 1.09 -2.52 17.34
N PHE A 58 1.34 -2.85 16.05
CA PHE A 58 2.50 -2.41 15.29
C PHE A 58 2.08 -1.92 13.91
N GLN A 59 2.64 -0.78 13.49
CA GLN A 59 2.41 -0.23 12.16
C GLN A 59 3.25 -0.99 11.13
N LEU A 60 2.63 -1.42 10.03
CA LEU A 60 3.37 -1.88 8.85
C LEU A 60 4.24 -0.75 8.30
N THR A 61 5.49 -1.06 8.01
CA THR A 61 6.45 -0.08 7.49
C THR A 61 7.30 -0.68 6.40
N LYS A 62 7.67 0.13 5.41
CA LYS A 62 8.68 -0.21 4.41
C LYS A 62 9.88 0.73 4.55
N THR A 63 11.08 0.16 4.65
CA THR A 63 12.31 0.93 4.80
C THR A 63 13.03 1.03 3.47
N TYR A 64 13.27 2.26 3.03
CA TYR A 64 14.07 2.60 1.86
C TYR A 64 15.46 3.03 2.31
N ARG A 65 16.50 2.53 1.65
CA ARG A 65 17.90 2.83 1.99
C ARG A 65 18.67 3.29 0.77
N SER A 66 19.44 4.36 0.92
CA SER A 66 20.36 4.87 -0.10
C SER A 66 21.60 5.44 0.57
N GLY A 67 22.72 4.72 0.47
CA GLY A 67 23.95 5.08 1.18
C GLY A 67 23.73 5.14 2.69
N ALA A 68 24.07 6.27 3.30
CA ALA A 68 23.89 6.51 4.75
C ALA A 68 22.47 6.94 5.15
N HIS A 69 21.59 7.17 4.18
CA HIS A 69 20.22 7.64 4.43
C HIS A 69 19.24 6.48 4.43
N SER A 70 18.31 6.52 5.37
CA SER A 70 17.17 5.60 5.43
C SER A 70 15.88 6.35 5.71
N TYR A 71 14.80 5.90 5.07
CA TYR A 71 13.45 6.40 5.31
C TYR A 71 12.53 5.23 5.61
N ARG A 72 11.87 5.27 6.75
CA ARG A 72 10.88 4.28 7.19
C ARG A 72 9.49 4.83 6.91
N ARG A 73 8.87 4.34 5.84
CA ARG A 73 7.54 4.75 5.39
C ARG A 73 6.48 3.94 6.11
N PRO A 74 5.52 4.58 6.81
CA PRO A 74 4.33 3.89 7.29
C PRO A 74 3.48 3.44 6.09
N ILE A 75 3.01 2.21 6.12
CA ILE A 75 2.13 1.65 5.09
C ILE A 75 0.73 1.54 5.66
N THR A 76 -0.17 2.39 5.19
CA THR A 76 -1.54 2.49 5.69
C THR A 76 -2.56 1.73 4.85
N LYS A 77 -2.17 1.27 3.66
CA LYS A 77 -3.07 0.57 2.73
C LYS A 77 -2.49 -0.75 2.24
N PRO A 78 -2.19 -1.71 3.15
CA PRO A 78 -1.79 -3.04 2.72
C PRO A 78 -2.91 -3.71 1.91
N VAL A 79 -2.55 -4.60 1.01
CA VAL A 79 -3.50 -5.39 0.24
C VAL A 79 -3.93 -6.58 1.10
N ALA A 80 -5.22 -6.70 1.37
CA ALA A 80 -5.78 -7.79 2.17
C ALA A 80 -5.41 -9.16 1.58
N GLY A 81 -5.06 -10.10 2.46
CA GLY A 81 -4.68 -11.46 2.08
C GLY A 81 -3.24 -11.60 1.54
N THR A 82 -2.46 -10.50 1.50
CA THR A 82 -1.04 -10.56 1.11
C THR A 82 -0.08 -10.34 2.27
N VAL A 83 -0.61 -9.93 3.43
CA VAL A 83 0.20 -9.62 4.61
C VAL A 83 0.64 -10.93 5.28
N ARG A 84 1.94 -11.04 5.50
CA ARG A 84 2.57 -12.15 6.21
C ARG A 84 3.39 -11.56 7.35
N VAL A 85 3.18 -12.05 8.56
CA VAL A 85 3.83 -11.54 9.77
C VAL A 85 4.60 -12.66 10.45
N GLY A 86 5.73 -12.34 11.03
CA GLY A 86 6.53 -13.27 11.81
C GLY A 86 7.19 -12.60 13.02
N VAL A 87 7.57 -13.42 13.99
CA VAL A 87 8.40 -13.04 15.13
C VAL A 87 9.63 -13.92 15.10
N GLU A 88 10.80 -13.29 15.06
CA GLU A 88 12.08 -13.97 14.84
C GLU A 88 12.07 -14.81 13.55
N GLN A 89 12.12 -16.12 13.66
CA GLN A 89 12.15 -17.06 12.54
C GLN A 89 10.80 -17.74 12.30
N ASP A 90 9.78 -17.43 13.10
CA ASP A 90 8.49 -18.09 13.07
C ASP A 90 7.45 -17.23 12.38
N GLU A 91 6.89 -17.76 11.28
CA GLU A 91 5.75 -17.14 10.62
C GLU A 91 4.46 -17.42 11.38
N LEU A 92 3.67 -16.37 11.62
CA LEU A 92 2.41 -16.42 12.35
C LEU A 92 1.20 -16.52 11.40
N ARG A 93 0.07 -16.97 11.93
CA ARG A 93 -1.19 -17.15 11.19
C ARG A 93 -2.14 -16.00 11.46
N GLU A 94 -2.55 -15.31 10.38
CA GLU A 94 -3.61 -14.31 10.42
C GLU A 94 -4.94 -14.94 10.91
N GLY A 95 -5.70 -14.17 11.72
CA GLY A 95 -6.95 -14.64 12.31
C GLY A 95 -6.80 -15.55 13.54
N VAL A 96 -5.56 -15.89 13.92
CA VAL A 96 -5.26 -16.74 15.10
C VAL A 96 -4.26 -16.05 16.01
N GLU A 97 -3.11 -15.67 15.49
CA GLU A 97 -1.99 -15.09 16.27
C GLU A 97 -1.90 -13.57 16.08
N TYR A 98 -2.41 -13.07 14.96
CA TYR A 98 -2.54 -11.63 14.70
C TYR A 98 -3.74 -11.33 13.79
N GLU A 99 -4.15 -10.07 13.82
CA GLU A 99 -5.13 -9.46 12.91
C GLU A 99 -4.49 -8.27 12.20
N ILE A 100 -4.96 -7.96 10.98
CA ILE A 100 -4.53 -6.80 10.21
C ILE A 100 -5.70 -5.88 9.88
N ASP A 101 -5.56 -4.59 10.20
CA ASP A 101 -6.45 -3.55 9.68
C ASP A 101 -5.92 -3.04 8.35
N ALA A 102 -6.52 -3.48 7.24
CA ALA A 102 -6.13 -3.08 5.90
C ALA A 102 -6.45 -1.60 5.58
N SER A 103 -7.14 -0.88 6.46
CA SER A 103 -7.43 0.55 6.30
C SER A 103 -6.39 1.46 6.95
N THR A 104 -5.68 0.96 7.96
CA THR A 104 -4.65 1.69 8.70
C THR A 104 -3.27 1.07 8.58
N GLY A 105 -3.16 -0.21 8.22
CA GLY A 105 -1.92 -0.97 8.18
C GLY A 105 -1.39 -1.33 9.57
N ILE A 106 -2.27 -1.42 10.56
CA ILE A 106 -1.91 -1.84 11.91
C ILE A 106 -2.08 -3.34 12.05
N VAL A 107 -1.01 -4.02 12.45
CA VAL A 107 -1.01 -5.41 12.89
C VAL A 107 -1.28 -5.42 14.39
N THR A 108 -2.26 -6.21 14.83
CA THR A 108 -2.55 -6.41 16.25
C THR A 108 -2.36 -7.87 16.61
N PHE A 109 -1.41 -8.15 17.49
CA PHE A 109 -1.13 -9.51 17.98
C PHE A 109 -2.16 -9.93 19.03
N ALA A 110 -2.54 -11.21 19.02
CA ALA A 110 -3.38 -11.81 20.05
C ALA A 110 -2.71 -11.78 21.44
N HIS A 111 -1.38 -11.93 21.46
CA HIS A 111 -0.52 -11.78 22.63
C HIS A 111 0.64 -10.86 22.30
N PRO A 112 0.95 -9.86 23.14
CA PRO A 112 2.13 -9.01 22.92
C PRO A 112 3.39 -9.84 22.73
N PRO A 113 4.20 -9.57 21.69
CA PRO A 113 5.48 -10.24 21.51
C PRO A 113 6.42 -9.99 22.69
N ASP A 114 7.17 -11.02 23.09
CA ASP A 114 8.11 -10.94 24.20
C ASP A 114 9.16 -9.84 24.01
N PRO A 115 9.74 -9.32 25.10
CA PRO A 115 10.77 -8.30 25.02
C PRO A 115 11.95 -8.71 24.12
N GLU A 116 12.41 -7.75 23.32
CA GLU A 116 13.54 -7.86 22.39
C GLU A 116 13.32 -8.79 21.17
N MET A 117 12.21 -9.51 21.08
CA MET A 117 11.87 -10.29 19.88
C MET A 117 11.64 -9.38 18.69
N GLU A 118 12.34 -9.63 17.58
CA GLU A 118 12.18 -8.85 16.35
C GLU A 118 10.92 -9.27 15.60
N ILE A 119 10.16 -8.27 15.16
CA ILE A 119 8.90 -8.46 14.46
C ILE A 119 9.09 -8.10 13.00
N PHE A 120 8.69 -9.01 12.12
CA PHE A 120 8.82 -8.88 10.68
C PHE A 120 7.46 -8.87 10.00
N ALA A 121 7.41 -8.26 8.83
CA ALA A 121 6.26 -8.36 7.94
C ALA A 121 6.66 -8.24 6.48
N GLY A 122 5.94 -8.98 5.63
CA GLY A 122 5.95 -8.81 4.19
C GLY A 122 4.53 -8.63 3.66
N PHE A 123 4.37 -7.80 2.62
CA PHE A 123 3.05 -7.45 2.11
C PHE A 123 3.11 -6.77 0.74
N GLU A 124 1.99 -6.81 0.03
CA GLU A 124 1.69 -5.85 -1.03
C GLU A 124 0.94 -4.65 -0.45
N PHE A 125 1.09 -3.49 -1.08
CA PHE A 125 0.42 -2.27 -0.62
C PHE A 125 0.02 -1.36 -1.77
N ASP A 126 -1.01 -0.56 -1.52
CA ASP A 126 -1.41 0.55 -2.35
C ASP A 126 -1.00 1.87 -1.71
N VAL A 127 -0.87 2.89 -2.52
CA VAL A 127 -0.63 4.26 -2.08
C VAL A 127 -1.99 4.97 -1.97
N PRO A 128 -2.31 5.62 -0.84
CA PRO A 128 -3.48 6.51 -0.80
C PRO A 128 -3.19 7.74 -1.63
N VAL A 129 -3.99 7.96 -2.67
CA VAL A 129 -3.85 9.11 -3.57
C VAL A 129 -5.18 9.82 -3.75
N ARG A 130 -5.14 11.04 -4.26
CA ARG A 130 -6.28 11.75 -4.84
C ARG A 130 -5.89 12.30 -6.20
N PHE A 131 -6.87 12.65 -7.01
CA PHE A 131 -6.58 13.40 -8.22
C PHE A 131 -5.98 14.77 -7.86
N ASP A 132 -5.04 15.23 -8.69
CA ASP A 132 -4.41 16.55 -8.52
C ASP A 132 -4.99 17.56 -9.54
N THR A 133 -6.20 17.31 -10.00
CA THR A 133 -6.93 18.17 -10.93
C THR A 133 -8.43 18.02 -10.71
N ASP A 134 -9.19 19.11 -10.95
CA ASP A 134 -10.65 19.10 -10.99
C ASP A 134 -11.20 18.93 -12.41
N ARG A 135 -10.33 18.70 -13.39
CA ARG A 135 -10.72 18.56 -14.80
C ARG A 135 -9.93 17.46 -15.48
N ILE A 136 -10.62 16.60 -16.19
CA ILE A 136 -9.99 15.72 -17.17
C ILE A 136 -10.19 16.36 -18.54
N LEU A 137 -9.08 16.77 -19.19
CA LEU A 137 -9.13 17.28 -20.55
C LEU A 137 -8.97 16.11 -21.52
N ILE A 138 -10.09 15.62 -22.03
CA ILE A 138 -10.13 14.53 -23.01
C ILE A 138 -11.08 14.92 -24.11
N SER A 139 -10.65 14.77 -25.38
CA SER A 139 -11.56 14.68 -26.50
C SER A 139 -11.57 13.25 -27.04
N VAL A 140 -12.74 12.79 -27.49
CA VAL A 140 -12.90 11.47 -28.14
C VAL A 140 -11.98 11.37 -29.35
N GLU A 141 -11.80 12.46 -30.10
CA GLU A 141 -10.93 12.54 -31.27
C GLU A 141 -9.45 12.31 -30.89
N SER A 142 -8.96 12.97 -29.83
CA SER A 142 -7.60 12.79 -29.33
C SER A 142 -7.35 11.37 -28.85
N PHE A 143 -8.33 10.78 -28.17
CA PHE A 143 -8.26 9.39 -27.70
C PHE A 143 -8.23 8.39 -28.87
N GLN A 144 -9.06 8.59 -29.91
CA GLN A 144 -9.05 7.77 -31.13
C GLN A 144 -7.75 7.92 -31.92
N ALA A 145 -7.06 9.05 -31.80
CA ALA A 145 -5.72 9.28 -32.36
C ALA A 145 -4.59 8.63 -31.52
N GLY A 146 -4.92 7.85 -30.45
CA GLY A 146 -3.95 7.14 -29.61
C GLY A 146 -3.37 7.97 -28.47
N GLN A 147 -3.89 9.15 -28.18
CA GLN A 147 -3.47 9.95 -27.04
C GLN A 147 -4.12 9.41 -25.76
N VAL A 148 -3.29 9.14 -24.75
CA VAL A 148 -3.77 8.77 -23.42
C VAL A 148 -3.97 10.06 -22.62
N PRO A 149 -5.12 10.23 -21.92
CA PRO A 149 -5.33 11.40 -21.08
C PRO A 149 -4.27 11.45 -19.96
N ASP A 150 -3.77 12.65 -19.71
CA ASP A 150 -2.97 12.93 -18.53
C ASP A 150 -3.91 13.17 -17.34
N VAL A 151 -3.84 12.29 -16.36
CA VAL A 151 -4.67 12.36 -15.16
C VAL A 151 -3.75 12.34 -13.95
N PRO A 152 -3.26 13.51 -13.50
CA PRO A 152 -2.31 13.59 -12.41
C PRO A 152 -2.95 13.14 -11.09
N VAL A 153 -2.19 12.36 -10.32
CA VAL A 153 -2.54 11.94 -8.96
C VAL A 153 -1.44 12.36 -7.98
N ILE A 154 -1.83 12.66 -6.76
CA ILE A 154 -0.91 13.03 -5.68
C ILE A 154 -1.15 12.14 -4.46
N GLU A 155 -0.08 11.72 -3.81
CA GLU A 155 -0.16 10.96 -2.57
C GLU A 155 -0.78 11.79 -1.44
N VAL A 156 -1.74 11.20 -0.75
CA VAL A 156 -2.33 11.77 0.47
C VAL A 156 -1.65 11.12 1.66
N ARG A 157 -0.94 11.92 2.43
CA ARG A 157 -0.36 11.47 3.71
C ARG A 157 -1.43 11.48 4.77
N VAL A 158 -1.77 10.30 5.26
CA VAL A 158 -2.76 10.04 6.32
C VAL A 158 -2.05 9.57 7.58
#